data_8854561b28d0d4494abb3ac050ae5dae
#
_entry.id   8854561b28d0d4494abb3ac050ae5dae
#
_cell.length_a   1.000
_cell.length_b   1.000
_cell.length_c   1.000
_cell.angle_alpha   90.00
_cell.angle_beta   90.00
_cell.angle_gamma   90.00
#
_symmetry.space_group_name_H-M   'P 1'
#
loop_
_entity.id
_entity.type
_entity.pdbx_description
1 polymer ?
#
loop_
_entity_poly.entity_id
_entity_poly.type
_entity_poly.pdbx_seq_one_letter_code
_entity_poly.pdbx_strand_id
1 'polypeptide(L)'
;MPDYDAIVVGAGPNGLAAAITLARTGQRVLLLEAKATVGGGMRTAELTLPGFRHDICSAIHPLGIGSPFFKDLPLADYGLRWIQPDLPLAHPLDDGTAVALHRSVAETAAQFSRDA
;
A
#
# COMPACT_ATOMS: atom_id res chain seq x y z
N MET A 1 -21.19 -7.05 28.61
CA MET A 1 -20.07 -6.89 27.65
C MET A 1 -20.62 -6.16 26.46
N PRO A 2 -19.85 -5.32 25.78
CA PRO A 2 -20.35 -4.78 24.52
C PRO A 2 -20.60 -5.96 23.56
N ASP A 3 -21.81 -6.00 22.98
CA ASP A 3 -22.15 -7.02 22.00
C ASP A 3 -21.65 -6.56 20.62
N TYR A 4 -20.93 -7.41 19.92
CA TYR A 4 -20.48 -7.18 18.55
C TYR A 4 -21.20 -8.13 17.60
N ASP A 5 -21.55 -7.62 16.42
CA ASP A 5 -22.21 -8.40 15.38
C ASP A 5 -21.18 -9.16 14.54
N ALA A 6 -19.92 -8.63 14.48
CA ALA A 6 -18.81 -9.27 13.79
C ALA A 6 -17.48 -8.99 14.48
N ILE A 7 -16.55 -9.94 14.36
CA ILE A 7 -15.17 -9.80 14.79
C ILE A 7 -14.25 -10.02 13.58
N VAL A 8 -13.38 -9.05 13.33
CA VAL A 8 -12.35 -9.13 12.28
C VAL A 8 -10.99 -9.26 12.98
N VAL A 9 -10.20 -10.23 12.59
CA VAL A 9 -8.86 -10.47 13.16
C VAL A 9 -7.81 -10.06 12.13
N GLY A 10 -6.95 -9.12 12.53
CA GLY A 10 -5.91 -8.51 11.72
C GLY A 10 -6.34 -7.19 11.10
N ALA A 11 -5.61 -6.12 11.41
CA ALA A 11 -5.85 -4.76 10.90
C ALA A 11 -4.88 -4.38 9.77
N GLY A 12 -4.55 -5.32 8.89
CA GLY A 12 -3.95 -5.03 7.59
C GLY A 12 -4.99 -4.48 6.61
N PRO A 13 -4.61 -4.13 5.36
CA PRO A 13 -5.52 -3.51 4.39
C PRO A 13 -6.79 -4.33 4.15
N ASN A 14 -6.69 -5.64 4.05
CA ASN A 14 -7.84 -6.51 3.82
C ASN A 14 -8.77 -6.59 5.05
N GLY A 15 -8.21 -6.69 6.26
CA GLY A 15 -9.01 -6.69 7.49
C GLY A 15 -9.70 -5.35 7.73
N LEU A 16 -9.01 -4.24 7.45
CA LEU A 16 -9.62 -2.91 7.50
C LEU A 16 -10.74 -2.77 6.47
N ALA A 17 -10.53 -3.25 5.24
CA ALA A 17 -11.57 -3.25 4.21
C ALA A 17 -12.81 -4.05 4.63
N ALA A 18 -12.61 -5.25 5.19
CA ALA A 18 -13.71 -6.08 5.70
C ALA A 18 -14.45 -5.38 6.85
N ALA A 19 -13.72 -4.83 7.82
CA ALA A 19 -14.31 -4.13 8.97
C ALA A 19 -15.11 -2.90 8.53
N ILE A 20 -14.58 -2.10 7.59
CA ILE A 20 -15.27 -0.92 7.04
C ILE A 20 -16.53 -1.36 6.29
N THR A 21 -16.46 -2.42 5.48
CA THR A 21 -17.61 -2.94 4.74
C THR A 21 -18.74 -3.34 5.69
N LEU A 22 -18.43 -4.10 6.72
CA LEU A 22 -19.42 -4.53 7.71
C LEU A 22 -19.98 -3.34 8.50
N ALA A 23 -19.12 -2.41 8.94
CA ALA A 23 -19.56 -1.23 9.66
C ALA A 23 -20.48 -0.33 8.84
N ARG A 24 -20.25 -0.19 7.51
CA ARG A 24 -21.12 0.57 6.59
C ARG A 24 -22.51 -0.04 6.43
N THR A 25 -22.69 -1.32 6.76
CA THR A 25 -24.02 -1.95 6.81
C THR A 25 -24.70 -1.83 8.18
N GLY A 26 -24.15 -1.04 9.08
CA GLY A 26 -24.70 -0.79 10.41
C GLY A 26 -24.30 -1.83 11.47
N GLN A 27 -23.43 -2.77 11.15
CA GLN A 27 -22.96 -3.77 12.09
C GLN A 27 -21.94 -3.19 13.09
N ARG A 28 -22.01 -3.63 14.32
CA ARG A 28 -21.02 -3.33 15.36
C ARG A 28 -19.83 -4.28 15.18
N VAL A 29 -18.71 -3.75 14.74
CA VAL A 29 -17.53 -4.55 14.39
C VAL A 29 -16.43 -4.37 15.42
N LEU A 30 -15.89 -5.47 15.93
CA LEU A 30 -14.66 -5.50 16.69
C LEU A 30 -13.50 -5.88 15.77
N LEU A 31 -12.52 -4.97 15.62
CA LEU A 31 -11.29 -5.25 14.88
C LEU A 31 -10.16 -5.51 15.88
N LEU A 32 -9.55 -6.68 15.80
CA LEU A 32 -8.45 -7.11 16.65
C LEU A 32 -7.13 -7.08 15.85
N GLU A 33 -6.10 -6.49 16.45
CA GLU A 33 -4.74 -6.44 15.88
C GLU A 33 -3.73 -6.94 16.93
N ALA A 34 -2.82 -7.82 16.51
CA ALA A 34 -1.79 -8.38 17.39
C ALA A 34 -0.62 -7.41 17.67
N LYS A 35 -0.45 -6.41 16.81
CA LYS A 35 0.62 -5.40 16.94
C LYS A 35 0.08 -4.12 17.58
N ALA A 36 0.98 -3.30 18.09
CA ALA A 36 0.63 -2.02 18.70
C ALA A 36 0.03 -1.00 17.69
N THR A 37 0.25 -1.20 16.39
CA THR A 37 -0.25 -0.32 15.33
C THR A 37 -0.93 -1.12 14.24
N VAL A 38 -1.99 -0.55 13.66
CA VAL A 38 -2.69 -1.09 12.50
C VAL A 38 -1.85 -0.94 11.22
N GLY A 39 -2.27 -1.56 10.11
CA GLY A 39 -1.67 -1.38 8.79
C GLY A 39 -1.00 -2.64 8.22
N GLY A 40 -0.74 -3.65 9.04
CA GLY A 40 -0.10 -4.90 8.56
C GLY A 40 1.23 -4.63 7.88
N GLY A 41 1.39 -5.08 6.63
CA GLY A 41 2.59 -4.86 5.82
C GLY A 41 2.77 -3.43 5.32
N MET A 42 1.75 -2.56 5.43
CA MET A 42 1.85 -1.14 5.02
C MET A 42 2.39 -0.22 6.13
N ARG A 43 2.83 -0.77 7.25
CA ARG A 43 3.35 0.04 8.35
C ARG A 43 4.70 0.66 8.00
N THR A 44 4.89 1.87 8.47
CA THR A 44 6.14 2.63 8.37
C THR A 44 6.69 2.84 9.78
N ALA A 45 7.99 2.70 9.96
CA ALA A 45 8.65 2.92 11.24
C ALA A 45 10.08 3.44 11.06
N GLU A 46 10.64 3.98 12.12
CA GLU A 46 12.06 4.33 12.19
C GLU A 46 12.86 3.06 12.51
N LEU A 47 13.45 2.44 11.47
CA LEU A 47 14.13 1.15 11.59
C LEU A 47 15.65 1.26 11.68
N THR A 48 16.22 2.42 11.37
CA THR A 48 17.67 2.65 11.34
C THR A 48 18.04 3.77 12.30
N LEU A 49 18.15 4.99 11.81
CA LEU A 49 18.48 6.15 12.62
C LEU A 49 17.23 6.95 12.98
N PRO A 50 17.19 7.66 14.11
CA PRO A 50 16.08 8.52 14.47
C PRO A 50 15.75 9.53 13.37
N GLY A 51 14.45 9.68 13.05
CA GLY A 51 13.97 10.55 11.98
C GLY A 51 13.95 9.92 10.58
N PHE A 52 14.58 8.77 10.38
CA PHE A 52 14.54 8.05 9.09
C PHE A 52 13.43 7.01 9.10
N ARG A 53 12.38 7.29 8.34
CA ARG A 53 11.19 6.44 8.25
C ARG A 53 11.30 5.47 7.08
N HIS A 54 11.03 4.20 7.34
CA HIS A 54 11.10 3.12 6.38
C HIS A 54 9.80 2.33 6.37
N ASP A 55 9.39 1.89 5.19
CA ASP A 55 8.31 0.93 5.07
C ASP A 55 8.78 -0.45 5.53
N ILE A 56 8.01 -1.09 6.41
CA ILE A 56 8.39 -2.37 7.02
C ILE A 56 8.36 -3.49 5.98
N CYS A 57 7.39 -3.45 5.06
CA CYS A 57 7.21 -4.49 4.06
C CYS A 57 6.81 -3.89 2.71
N SER A 58 5.63 -3.30 2.61
CA SER A 58 5.06 -2.82 1.35
C SER A 58 5.31 -1.34 1.16
N ALA A 59 6.16 -0.99 0.18
CA ALA A 59 6.52 0.38 -0.17
C ALA A 59 5.78 0.88 -1.43
N ILE A 60 5.25 -0.04 -2.25
CA ILE A 60 4.59 0.27 -3.53
C ILE A 60 3.18 -0.32 -3.49
N HIS A 61 2.17 0.51 -3.81
CA HIS A 61 0.76 0.17 -3.62
C HIS A 61 -0.10 0.28 -4.90
N PRO A 62 0.28 -0.36 -6.03
CA PRO A 62 -0.49 -0.27 -7.29
C PRO A 62 -1.90 -0.84 -7.14
N LEU A 63 -2.06 -1.91 -6.36
CA LEU A 63 -3.37 -2.50 -6.07
C LEU A 63 -4.22 -1.60 -5.16
N GLY A 64 -3.61 -0.76 -4.34
CA GLY A 64 -4.34 0.23 -3.55
C GLY A 64 -5.00 1.27 -4.44
N ILE A 65 -4.25 1.82 -5.41
CA ILE A 65 -4.78 2.76 -6.41
C ILE A 65 -5.79 2.05 -7.34
N GLY A 66 -5.53 0.80 -7.71
CA GLY A 66 -6.36 0.02 -8.63
C GLY A 66 -7.65 -0.51 -8.01
N SER A 67 -7.71 -0.67 -6.69
CA SER A 67 -8.82 -1.30 -5.99
C SER A 67 -10.11 -0.50 -6.12
N PRO A 68 -11.20 -1.09 -6.64
CA PRO A 68 -12.52 -0.47 -6.63
C PRO A 68 -12.95 -0.07 -5.22
N PHE A 69 -12.73 -0.94 -4.23
CA PHE A 69 -13.10 -0.68 -2.84
C PHE A 69 -12.42 0.59 -2.30
N PHE A 70 -11.11 0.74 -2.46
CA PHE A 70 -10.40 1.92 -1.95
C PHE A 70 -10.70 3.20 -2.73
N LYS A 71 -11.06 3.09 -4.00
CA LYS A 71 -11.52 4.23 -4.81
C LYS A 71 -12.86 4.80 -4.34
N ASP A 72 -13.73 3.94 -3.81
CA ASP A 72 -15.04 4.34 -3.30
C ASP A 72 -15.00 4.93 -1.88
N LEU A 73 -13.83 4.93 -1.25
CA LEU A 73 -13.63 5.56 0.06
C LEU A 73 -13.07 6.97 -0.08
N PRO A 74 -13.53 7.93 0.74
CA PRO A 74 -13.03 9.30 0.71
C PRO A 74 -11.67 9.41 1.43
N LEU A 75 -10.69 8.58 1.04
CA LEU A 75 -9.41 8.46 1.73
C LEU A 75 -8.58 9.75 1.67
N ALA A 76 -8.79 10.58 0.66
CA ALA A 76 -8.15 11.90 0.56
C ALA A 76 -8.57 12.82 1.72
N ASP A 77 -9.82 12.74 2.18
CA ASP A 77 -10.34 13.52 3.32
C ASP A 77 -9.66 13.10 4.64
N TYR A 78 -9.11 11.89 4.68
CA TYR A 78 -8.33 11.35 5.80
C TYR A 78 -6.81 11.47 5.59
N GLY A 79 -6.38 12.27 4.60
CA GLY A 79 -4.98 12.62 4.39
C GLY A 79 -4.20 11.69 3.47
N LEU A 80 -4.83 10.71 2.80
CA LEU A 80 -4.14 9.89 1.82
C LEU A 80 -3.75 10.72 0.59
N ARG A 81 -2.47 10.70 0.26
CA ARG A 81 -1.93 11.27 -0.98
C ARG A 81 -1.15 10.21 -1.73
N TRP A 82 -1.53 9.99 -2.99
CA TRP A 82 -0.77 9.13 -3.88
C TRP A 82 0.37 9.92 -4.51
N ILE A 83 1.60 9.44 -4.33
CA ILE A 83 2.80 10.00 -4.94
C ILE A 83 3.22 9.04 -6.04
N GLN A 84 3.37 9.57 -7.25
CA GLN A 84 3.86 8.82 -8.39
C GLN A 84 5.16 9.46 -8.86
N PRO A 85 6.32 8.85 -8.59
CA PRO A 85 7.60 9.36 -9.06
C PRO A 85 7.70 9.24 -10.59
N ASP A 86 8.55 10.06 -11.19
CA ASP A 86 8.81 10.03 -12.63
C ASP A 86 9.39 8.68 -13.07
N LEU A 87 10.29 8.14 -12.25
CA LEU A 87 10.84 6.79 -12.40
C LEU A 87 10.41 5.91 -11.21
N PRO A 88 9.35 5.11 -11.35
CA PRO A 88 8.82 4.26 -10.27
C PRO A 88 9.78 3.18 -9.79
N LEU A 89 10.66 2.69 -10.66
CA LEU A 89 11.59 1.61 -10.37
C LEU A 89 12.82 1.72 -11.26
N ALA A 90 13.99 1.39 -10.73
CA ALA A 90 15.22 1.19 -11.49
C ALA A 90 15.97 -0.04 -10.97
N HIS A 91 16.56 -0.79 -11.88
CA HIS A 91 17.46 -1.89 -11.59
C HIS A 91 18.88 -1.53 -12.07
N PRO A 92 19.81 -1.25 -11.16
CA PRO A 92 21.22 -1.15 -11.51
C PRO A 92 21.75 -2.54 -11.88
N LEU A 93 22.59 -2.60 -12.90
CA LEU A 93 23.21 -3.83 -13.38
C LEU A 93 24.72 -3.82 -13.05
N ASP A 94 25.33 -5.01 -13.04
CA ASP A 94 26.75 -5.18 -12.66
C ASP A 94 27.73 -4.53 -13.64
N ASP A 95 27.30 -4.28 -14.88
CA ASP A 95 28.08 -3.59 -15.91
C ASP A 95 28.10 -2.05 -15.77
N GLY A 96 27.47 -1.52 -14.71
CA GLY A 96 27.37 -0.09 -14.45
C GLY A 96 26.21 0.61 -15.18
N THR A 97 25.42 -0.11 -15.94
CA THR A 97 24.17 0.40 -16.54
C THR A 97 22.98 0.25 -15.60
N ALA A 98 21.83 0.76 -15.99
CA ALA A 98 20.59 0.56 -15.26
C ALA A 98 19.40 0.47 -16.23
N VAL A 99 18.40 -0.30 -15.84
CA VAL A 99 17.11 -0.34 -16.52
C VAL A 99 16.06 0.33 -15.63
N ALA A 100 15.33 1.28 -16.18
CA ALA A 100 14.32 2.04 -15.47
C ALA A 100 12.91 1.72 -16.00
N LEU A 101 11.96 1.59 -15.08
CA LEU A 101 10.54 1.52 -15.41
C LEU A 101 10.02 2.94 -15.58
N HIS A 102 9.61 3.28 -16.79
CA HIS A 102 8.90 4.52 -17.09
C HIS A 102 7.39 4.33 -17.03
N ARG A 103 6.65 5.41 -16.89
CA ARG A 103 5.18 5.36 -17.00
C ARG A 103 4.72 5.02 -18.42
N SER A 104 5.52 5.36 -19.40
CA SER A 104 5.33 4.98 -20.80
C SER A 104 5.89 3.58 -21.04
N VAL A 105 5.05 2.69 -21.55
CA VAL A 105 5.49 1.35 -21.98
C VAL A 105 6.53 1.44 -23.10
N ALA A 106 6.34 2.37 -24.05
CA ALA A 106 7.29 2.56 -25.15
C ALA A 106 8.67 3.03 -24.66
N GLU A 107 8.72 3.97 -23.71
CA GLU A 107 9.98 4.42 -23.13
C GLU A 107 10.68 3.31 -22.32
N THR A 108 9.92 2.50 -21.61
CA THR A 108 10.48 1.32 -20.92
C THR A 108 11.04 0.33 -21.92
N ALA A 109 10.27 -0.03 -22.97
CA ALA A 109 10.67 -0.98 -23.99
C ALA A 109 11.92 -0.52 -24.78
N ALA A 110 12.05 0.77 -25.05
CA ALA A 110 13.19 1.33 -25.77
C ALA A 110 14.56 1.08 -25.09
N GLN A 111 14.58 0.74 -23.80
CA GLN A 111 15.81 0.38 -23.08
C GLN A 111 16.28 -1.04 -23.40
N PHE A 112 15.41 -1.90 -23.92
CA PHE A 112 15.68 -3.31 -24.27
C PHE A 112 15.89 -3.43 -25.78
N SER A 113 16.96 -2.83 -26.29
CA SER A 113 17.22 -2.61 -27.73
C SER A 113 17.33 -3.88 -28.62
N ARG A 114 17.20 -5.08 -28.06
CA ARG A 114 17.27 -6.35 -28.81
C ARG A 114 15.94 -7.11 -28.86
N ASP A 115 14.97 -6.75 -28.05
CA ASP A 115 13.71 -7.48 -27.89
C ASP A 115 12.47 -6.56 -27.97
N ALA A 116 12.64 -5.32 -28.44
CA ALA A 116 11.59 -4.34 -28.61
C ALA A 116 10.96 -4.38 -30.02
#